data_d136bbc928c2e252574973de5eb241d9
#
_entry.id   d136bbc928c2e252574973de5eb241d9
#
_cell.length_a   1.000
_cell.length_b   1.000
_cell.length_c   1.000
_cell.angle_alpha   90.00
_cell.angle_beta   90.00
_cell.angle_gamma   90.00
#
_symmetry.space_group_name_H-M   'P 1'
#
loop_
_entity.id
_entity.type
_entity.pdbx_description
1 polymer ?
#
loop_
_entity_poly.entity_id
_entity_poly.type
_entity_poly.pdbx_seq_one_letter_code
_entity_poly.pdbx_strand_id
1 'polypeptide(L)'
;MKILIPVALAGMFLLQACNGDNKSTTDSKMMSDTTMKMTEHNDAKMDGAGKMDMNNELMKSMMSSMDKMKAVKMNGDFDAEYAAMMIEHHQGAIEMANIELKSGSDNTMKAMAQSIITAQTAEIEKFQTILASHKENIVKGEHPELMEAMSGMDAKTKETKMTGNVDKDFAMMMKAHHGGAIEMSKGELGDGKVYELKKMAQQIIEEQNKEIIQFDNFLSK
;
A
#
# COMPACT_ATOMS: atom_id res chain seq x y z
N MET A 1 -14.02 -30.18 41.85
CA MET A 1 -13.06 -31.05 41.12
C MET A 1 -11.99 -30.16 40.55
N LYS A 2 -10.81 -30.14 41.19
CA LYS A 2 -9.68 -29.24 40.85
C LYS A 2 -8.89 -29.90 39.71
N ILE A 3 -8.68 -29.21 38.59
CA ILE A 3 -7.78 -29.65 37.54
C ILE A 3 -6.60 -28.69 37.51
N LEU A 4 -5.43 -29.25 37.78
CA LEU A 4 -4.11 -28.64 37.81
C LEU A 4 -3.60 -28.48 36.39
N ILE A 5 -3.03 -27.32 36.11
CA ILE A 5 -2.27 -27.00 34.91
C ILE A 5 -0.79 -27.26 35.20
N PRO A 6 -0.04 -27.98 34.37
CA PRO A 6 1.42 -28.04 34.49
C PRO A 6 2.10 -26.93 33.72
N VAL A 7 3.00 -26.26 34.41
CA VAL A 7 4.03 -25.34 33.89
C VAL A 7 5.18 -26.21 33.34
N ALA A 8 5.65 -25.91 32.14
CA ALA A 8 6.90 -26.44 31.59
C ALA A 8 7.70 -25.29 31.01
N LEU A 9 8.69 -25.00 31.65
CA LEU A 9 10.17 -24.98 31.57
C LEU A 9 10.76 -24.28 30.33
N ALA A 10 11.51 -23.24 30.70
CA ALA A 10 12.46 -22.49 29.86
C ALA A 10 13.57 -23.37 29.31
N GLY A 11 13.86 -23.20 28.03
CA GLY A 11 15.05 -23.69 27.36
C GLY A 11 15.97 -22.54 26.98
N MET A 12 17.03 -22.41 27.74
CA MET A 12 18.12 -21.45 27.58
C MET A 12 19.12 -22.05 26.58
N PHE A 13 19.37 -21.41 25.42
CA PHE A 13 20.45 -21.79 24.53
C PHE A 13 21.55 -20.74 24.53
N LEU A 14 22.73 -21.25 24.90
CA LEU A 14 23.99 -20.52 25.03
C LEU A 14 24.56 -20.15 23.67
N LEU A 15 25.11 -18.95 23.63
CA LEU A 15 26.00 -18.41 22.59
C LEU A 15 27.32 -19.19 22.58
N GLN A 16 27.79 -19.57 21.41
CA GLN A 16 29.17 -19.97 21.18
C GLN A 16 29.75 -19.15 20.04
N ALA A 17 30.65 -18.26 20.38
CA ALA A 17 31.47 -17.51 19.47
C ALA A 17 32.63 -18.41 18.99
N CYS A 18 32.89 -18.40 17.69
CA CYS A 18 34.20 -18.84 17.15
C CYS A 18 34.75 -17.72 16.28
N ASN A 19 35.88 -17.22 16.77
CA ASN A 19 36.79 -16.31 16.12
C ASN A 19 37.66 -17.13 15.15
N GLY A 20 38.01 -16.59 13.99
CA GLY A 20 38.89 -17.24 13.03
C GLY A 20 39.38 -16.22 12.00
N ASP A 21 40.47 -15.55 12.37
CA ASP A 21 41.30 -14.77 11.44
C ASP A 21 41.87 -15.66 10.33
N ASN A 22 41.81 -15.19 9.09
CA ASN A 22 42.86 -15.54 8.15
C ASN A 22 43.10 -14.43 7.11
N LYS A 23 44.35 -14.01 7.08
CA LYS A 23 44.98 -12.97 6.31
C LYS A 23 45.76 -13.64 5.18
N SER A 24 45.60 -13.22 3.94
CA SER A 24 46.61 -13.30 2.86
C SER A 24 46.09 -12.57 1.61
N THR A 25 46.58 -11.43 1.33
CA THR A 25 47.60 -10.86 0.45
C THR A 25 47.57 -11.28 -1.02
N THR A 26 47.55 -10.18 -1.85
CA THR A 26 48.16 -10.00 -3.21
C THR A 26 47.43 -10.72 -4.35
N ASP A 27 47.21 -10.17 -5.54
CA ASP A 27 47.87 -9.12 -6.30
C ASP A 27 46.97 -8.60 -7.45
N SER A 28 47.25 -7.38 -7.82
CA SER A 28 46.99 -6.58 -9.01
C SER A 28 46.56 -7.24 -10.31
N LYS A 29 45.61 -6.68 -11.06
CA LYS A 29 45.89 -5.93 -12.30
C LYS A 29 44.66 -5.38 -12.98
N MET A 30 44.65 -4.08 -13.11
CA MET A 30 44.25 -3.22 -14.24
C MET A 30 43.24 -3.77 -15.28
N MET A 31 42.16 -3.06 -15.47
CA MET A 31 41.88 -2.16 -16.62
C MET A 31 40.48 -1.64 -16.55
N SER A 32 40.40 -0.40 -16.62
CA SER A 32 39.92 0.53 -17.67
C SER A 32 38.58 1.13 -17.37
N ASP A 33 38.66 2.35 -16.93
CA ASP A 33 37.98 3.55 -17.40
C ASP A 33 36.63 3.35 -18.11
N THR A 34 35.54 3.74 -17.44
CA THR A 34 34.45 4.44 -18.10
C THR A 34 33.87 5.43 -17.09
N THR A 35 34.37 6.64 -17.20
CA THR A 35 33.87 7.85 -16.56
C THR A 35 32.45 8.09 -17.02
N MET A 36 31.44 7.75 -16.24
CA MET A 36 30.11 8.30 -16.37
C MET A 36 30.02 9.58 -15.59
N LYS A 37 30.11 10.66 -16.37
CA LYS A 37 29.92 12.04 -15.99
C LYS A 37 28.54 12.20 -15.34
N MET A 38 28.51 12.46 -14.04
CA MET A 38 27.35 13.01 -13.35
C MET A 38 27.14 14.41 -13.90
N THR A 39 26.14 14.60 -14.71
CA THR A 39 25.59 15.91 -15.02
C THR A 39 24.65 16.29 -13.89
N GLU A 40 25.09 17.17 -13.04
CA GLU A 40 24.22 18.05 -12.26
C GLU A 40 23.26 18.74 -13.23
N HIS A 41 21.96 18.58 -12.99
CA HIS A 41 20.99 19.50 -13.54
C HIS A 41 20.22 20.11 -12.38
N ASN A 42 20.66 21.31 -12.12
CA ASN A 42 19.96 22.33 -11.37
C ASN A 42 18.72 22.84 -12.12
N ASP A 43 17.77 23.30 -11.31
CA ASP A 43 16.78 24.32 -11.64
C ASP A 43 15.71 23.97 -12.67
N ALA A 44 14.66 23.31 -12.21
CA ALA A 44 13.37 23.43 -12.88
C ALA A 44 12.55 24.54 -12.20
N LYS A 45 12.63 25.74 -12.80
CA LYS A 45 11.70 26.84 -12.63
C LYS A 45 10.26 26.34 -12.80
N MET A 46 9.40 26.71 -11.86
CA MET A 46 7.97 26.53 -11.99
C MET A 46 7.45 27.33 -13.18
N ASP A 47 6.94 26.64 -14.18
CA ASP A 47 6.03 27.18 -15.18
C ASP A 47 4.68 26.50 -15.05
N GLY A 48 3.67 27.34 -14.87
CA GLY A 48 2.31 26.94 -14.57
C GLY A 48 1.60 26.24 -15.73
N ALA A 49 1.44 24.97 -15.60
CA ALA A 49 0.37 24.12 -16.12
C ALA A 49 0.62 22.74 -15.55
N GLY A 50 -0.29 22.23 -14.72
CA GLY A 50 -0.11 21.03 -13.88
C GLY A 50 0.43 19.79 -14.58
N LYS A 51 1.73 19.76 -14.81
CA LYS A 51 2.44 18.50 -15.05
C LYS A 51 2.53 17.79 -13.70
N MET A 52 1.92 16.61 -13.61
CA MET A 52 2.15 15.69 -12.50
C MET A 52 3.66 15.57 -12.27
N ASP A 53 4.12 15.84 -11.05
CA ASP A 53 5.52 15.60 -10.70
C ASP A 53 5.76 14.11 -10.55
N MET A 54 6.06 13.46 -11.67
CA MET A 54 6.35 12.03 -11.74
C MET A 54 7.65 11.65 -11.01
N ASN A 55 8.39 12.63 -10.46
CA ASN A 55 9.57 12.36 -9.64
C ASN A 55 9.22 12.10 -8.17
N ASN A 56 8.00 12.43 -7.73
CA ASN A 56 7.55 12.14 -6.38
C ASN A 56 7.31 10.63 -6.19
N GLU A 57 7.97 10.02 -5.20
CA GLU A 57 7.88 8.59 -4.92
C GLU A 57 6.44 8.16 -4.55
N LEU A 58 5.70 9.01 -3.82
CA LEU A 58 4.29 8.74 -3.47
C LEU A 58 3.41 8.67 -4.72
N MET A 59 3.57 9.62 -5.65
CA MET A 59 2.83 9.61 -6.91
C MET A 59 3.16 8.35 -7.74
N LYS A 60 4.42 7.96 -7.81
CA LYS A 60 4.83 6.73 -8.51
C LYS A 60 4.20 5.49 -7.90
N SER A 61 4.18 5.38 -6.57
CA SER A 61 3.55 4.26 -5.86
C SER A 61 2.05 4.19 -6.17
N MET A 62 1.35 5.33 -6.08
CA MET A 62 -0.07 5.42 -6.44
C MET A 62 -0.33 4.96 -7.88
N MET A 63 0.42 5.47 -8.85
CA MET A 63 0.26 5.11 -10.26
C MET A 63 0.56 3.62 -10.49
N SER A 64 1.60 3.08 -9.86
CA SER A 64 1.95 1.65 -9.92
C SER A 64 0.81 0.77 -9.38
N SER A 65 0.22 1.13 -8.24
CA SER A 65 -0.93 0.42 -7.68
C SER A 65 -2.13 0.43 -8.64
N MET A 66 -2.44 1.58 -9.23
CA MET A 66 -3.52 1.70 -10.22
C MET A 66 -3.28 0.83 -11.45
N ASP A 67 -2.04 0.77 -11.95
CA ASP A 67 -1.70 -0.08 -13.10
C ASP A 67 -1.82 -1.57 -12.75
N LYS A 68 -1.43 -1.97 -11.54
CA LYS A 68 -1.62 -3.35 -11.04
C LYS A 68 -3.11 -3.70 -10.92
N MET A 69 -3.94 -2.80 -10.38
CA MET A 69 -5.40 -3.00 -10.32
C MET A 69 -6.02 -3.13 -11.71
N LYS A 70 -5.61 -2.31 -12.69
CA LYS A 70 -6.06 -2.43 -14.10
C LYS A 70 -5.69 -3.75 -14.74
N ALA A 71 -4.60 -4.37 -14.30
CA ALA A 71 -4.13 -5.66 -14.80
C ALA A 71 -4.87 -6.86 -14.17
N VAL A 72 -5.67 -6.66 -13.14
CA VAL A 72 -6.51 -7.71 -12.56
C VAL A 72 -7.45 -8.24 -13.62
N LYS A 73 -7.48 -9.57 -13.76
CA LYS A 73 -8.34 -10.23 -14.74
C LYS A 73 -9.79 -10.19 -14.29
N MET A 74 -10.61 -9.47 -15.04
CA MET A 74 -12.05 -9.46 -14.87
C MET A 74 -12.62 -10.73 -15.51
N ASN A 75 -13.25 -11.59 -14.71
CA ASN A 75 -13.76 -12.89 -15.12
C ASN A 75 -15.29 -13.02 -14.97
N GLY A 76 -15.95 -11.98 -14.45
CA GLY A 76 -17.38 -11.96 -14.19
C GLY A 76 -17.77 -12.50 -12.81
N ASP A 77 -16.80 -12.69 -11.91
CA ASP A 77 -17.02 -13.02 -10.51
C ASP A 77 -16.71 -11.78 -9.64
N PHE A 78 -17.75 -11.06 -9.25
CA PHE A 78 -17.59 -9.79 -8.53
C PHE A 78 -16.77 -9.92 -7.26
N ASP A 79 -17.06 -10.94 -6.44
CA ASP A 79 -16.36 -11.18 -5.18
C ASP A 79 -14.85 -11.42 -5.41
N ALA A 80 -14.51 -12.22 -6.42
CA ALA A 80 -13.13 -12.49 -6.75
C ALA A 80 -12.41 -11.27 -7.34
N GLU A 81 -13.07 -10.51 -8.20
CA GLU A 81 -12.55 -9.28 -8.79
C GLU A 81 -12.32 -8.20 -7.74
N TYR A 82 -13.30 -7.98 -6.85
CA TYR A 82 -13.18 -7.07 -5.71
C TYR A 82 -11.98 -7.44 -4.83
N ALA A 83 -11.91 -8.69 -4.38
CA ALA A 83 -10.83 -9.14 -3.51
C ALA A 83 -9.45 -9.01 -4.18
N ALA A 84 -9.33 -9.37 -5.46
CA ALA A 84 -8.07 -9.24 -6.18
C ALA A 84 -7.66 -7.78 -6.37
N MET A 85 -8.59 -6.89 -6.70
CA MET A 85 -8.31 -5.46 -6.82
C MET A 85 -7.95 -4.83 -5.48
N MET A 86 -8.62 -5.22 -4.38
CA MET A 86 -8.32 -4.72 -3.05
C MET A 86 -6.93 -5.16 -2.56
N ILE A 87 -6.45 -6.33 -2.93
CA ILE A 87 -5.08 -6.76 -2.63
C ILE A 87 -4.07 -5.79 -3.26
N GLU A 88 -4.20 -5.50 -4.55
CA GLU A 88 -3.28 -4.59 -5.25
C GLU A 88 -3.41 -3.15 -4.74
N HIS A 89 -4.63 -2.73 -4.42
CA HIS A 89 -4.91 -1.45 -3.79
C HIS A 89 -4.19 -1.33 -2.44
N HIS A 90 -4.35 -2.28 -1.54
CA HIS A 90 -3.72 -2.27 -0.22
C HIS A 90 -2.19 -2.31 -0.29
N GLN A 91 -1.62 -3.02 -1.26
CA GLN A 91 -0.17 -2.99 -1.47
C GLN A 91 0.33 -1.59 -1.82
N GLY A 92 -0.43 -0.83 -2.61
CA GLY A 92 -0.13 0.56 -2.91
C GLY A 92 -0.12 1.45 -1.67
N ALA A 93 -1.08 1.29 -0.77
CA ALA A 93 -1.10 2.02 0.50
C ALA A 93 0.11 1.68 1.38
N ILE A 94 0.47 0.39 1.47
CA ILE A 94 1.65 -0.06 2.21
C ILE A 94 2.94 0.54 1.62
N GLU A 95 3.07 0.60 0.30
CA GLU A 95 4.21 1.23 -0.36
C GLU A 95 4.29 2.74 -0.01
N MET A 96 3.18 3.48 -0.10
CA MET A 96 3.11 4.90 0.28
C MET A 96 3.40 5.11 1.77
N ALA A 97 2.89 4.26 2.64
CA ALA A 97 3.13 4.32 4.08
C ALA A 97 4.61 4.07 4.43
N ASN A 98 5.30 3.18 3.72
CA ASN A 98 6.74 2.97 3.88
C ASN A 98 7.55 4.20 3.44
N ILE A 99 7.12 4.93 2.41
CA ILE A 99 7.75 6.20 2.00
C ILE A 99 7.61 7.23 3.12
N GLU A 100 6.42 7.33 3.73
CA GLU A 100 6.18 8.21 4.89
C GLU A 100 7.08 7.85 6.08
N LEU A 101 7.18 6.57 6.45
CA LEU A 101 8.06 6.13 7.54
C LEU A 101 9.53 6.48 7.29
N LYS A 102 9.98 6.35 6.04
CA LYS A 102 11.37 6.60 5.63
C LYS A 102 11.70 8.09 5.56
N SER A 103 10.81 8.90 5.00
CA SER A 103 11.11 10.25 4.53
C SER A 103 10.27 11.35 5.18
N GLY A 104 9.16 11.01 5.83
CA GLY A 104 8.33 11.94 6.60
C GLY A 104 9.02 12.44 7.86
N SER A 105 8.50 13.50 8.42
CA SER A 105 9.03 14.16 9.62
C SER A 105 8.00 14.25 10.77
N ASP A 106 6.71 14.21 10.46
CA ASP A 106 5.64 14.32 11.44
C ASP A 106 5.37 12.99 12.14
N ASN A 107 5.44 13.00 13.47
CA ASN A 107 5.25 11.77 14.26
C ASN A 107 3.83 11.21 14.17
N THR A 108 2.82 12.05 13.96
CA THR A 108 1.43 11.60 13.79
C THR A 108 1.25 10.89 12.45
N MET A 109 1.81 11.45 11.37
CA MET A 109 1.76 10.81 10.05
C MET A 109 2.52 9.49 10.03
N LYS A 110 3.70 9.43 10.63
CA LYS A 110 4.43 8.16 10.81
C LYS A 110 3.66 7.12 11.61
N ALA A 111 3.01 7.53 12.69
CA ALA A 111 2.18 6.61 13.48
C ALA A 111 0.99 6.08 12.65
N MET A 112 0.34 6.95 11.86
CA MET A 112 -0.73 6.54 10.94
C MET A 112 -0.19 5.59 9.86
N ALA A 113 0.95 5.89 9.26
CA ALA A 113 1.59 5.02 8.26
C ALA A 113 1.86 3.62 8.83
N GLN A 114 2.39 3.52 10.05
CA GLN A 114 2.61 2.23 10.71
C GLN A 114 1.31 1.47 10.98
N SER A 115 0.24 2.18 11.38
CA SER A 115 -1.08 1.60 11.59
C SER A 115 -1.66 1.03 10.28
N ILE A 116 -1.57 1.80 9.20
CA ILE A 116 -2.03 1.40 7.86
C ILE A 116 -1.29 0.15 7.38
N ILE A 117 0.03 0.10 7.52
CA ILE A 117 0.81 -1.09 7.15
C ILE A 117 0.30 -2.31 7.90
N THR A 118 0.10 -2.19 9.22
CA THR A 118 -0.34 -3.32 10.05
C THR A 118 -1.74 -3.80 9.67
N ALA A 119 -2.69 -2.88 9.54
CA ALA A 119 -4.08 -3.19 9.21
C ALA A 119 -4.19 -3.80 7.82
N GLN A 120 -3.64 -3.14 6.80
CA GLN A 120 -3.81 -3.56 5.41
C GLN A 120 -3.00 -4.81 5.05
N THR A 121 -1.88 -5.09 5.75
CA THR A 121 -1.21 -6.39 5.62
C THR A 121 -2.13 -7.53 6.09
N ALA A 122 -2.77 -7.37 7.25
CA ALA A 122 -3.71 -8.37 7.77
C ALA A 122 -4.96 -8.54 6.87
N GLU A 123 -5.41 -7.47 6.22
CA GLU A 123 -6.53 -7.52 5.27
C GLU A 123 -6.14 -8.26 3.98
N ILE A 124 -4.95 -8.02 3.44
CA ILE A 124 -4.40 -8.76 2.28
C ILE A 124 -4.39 -10.27 2.58
N GLU A 125 -3.91 -10.70 3.75
CA GLU A 125 -3.87 -12.11 4.14
C GLU A 125 -5.28 -12.72 4.19
N LYS A 126 -6.28 -11.98 4.68
CA LYS A 126 -7.68 -12.42 4.70
C LYS A 126 -8.23 -12.54 3.28
N PHE A 127 -8.03 -11.54 2.41
CA PHE A 127 -8.46 -11.60 1.01
C PHE A 127 -7.85 -12.80 0.30
N GLN A 128 -6.55 -13.04 0.45
CA GLN A 128 -5.87 -14.19 -0.14
C GLN A 128 -6.45 -15.52 0.36
N THR A 129 -6.75 -15.61 1.66
CA THR A 129 -7.36 -16.81 2.26
C THR A 129 -8.75 -17.08 1.69
N ILE A 130 -9.57 -16.04 1.53
CA ILE A 130 -10.91 -16.16 0.95
C ILE A 130 -10.80 -16.58 -0.51
N LEU A 131 -9.96 -15.93 -1.30
CA LEU A 131 -9.74 -16.28 -2.71
C LEU A 131 -9.25 -17.71 -2.90
N ALA A 132 -8.37 -18.21 -2.04
CA ALA A 132 -7.86 -19.58 -2.12
C ALA A 132 -8.94 -20.66 -1.92
N SER A 133 -10.02 -20.31 -1.22
CA SER A 133 -11.16 -21.21 -0.95
C SER A 133 -12.42 -20.84 -1.76
N HIS A 134 -12.38 -19.73 -2.50
CA HIS A 134 -13.52 -19.23 -3.25
C HIS A 134 -13.89 -20.16 -4.40
N LYS A 135 -15.18 -20.43 -4.52
CA LYS A 135 -15.75 -21.14 -5.68
C LYS A 135 -16.31 -20.08 -6.62
N GLU A 136 -15.77 -20.02 -7.82
CA GLU A 136 -16.20 -19.06 -8.82
C GLU A 136 -17.72 -19.03 -8.97
N ASN A 137 -18.26 -17.83 -8.87
CA ASN A 137 -19.67 -17.53 -9.09
C ASN A 137 -19.79 -16.53 -10.25
N ILE A 138 -19.55 -17.01 -11.45
CA ILE A 138 -19.56 -16.20 -12.66
C ILE A 138 -20.99 -15.77 -12.96
N VAL A 139 -21.29 -14.51 -12.73
CA VAL A 139 -22.48 -13.83 -13.21
C VAL A 139 -22.09 -13.12 -14.50
N LYS A 140 -22.66 -13.54 -15.63
CA LYS A 140 -22.40 -12.85 -16.91
C LYS A 140 -22.79 -11.39 -16.81
N GLY A 141 -21.81 -10.51 -16.81
CA GLY A 141 -21.99 -9.06 -16.74
C GLY A 141 -20.63 -8.37 -16.63
N GLU A 142 -20.60 -7.09 -16.92
CA GLU A 142 -19.50 -6.22 -16.56
C GLU A 142 -19.80 -5.68 -15.15
N HIS A 143 -18.77 -5.48 -14.35
CA HIS A 143 -18.87 -4.89 -13.02
C HIS A 143 -18.32 -3.44 -13.08
N PRO A 144 -19.11 -2.50 -13.63
CA PRO A 144 -18.64 -1.13 -13.85
C PRO A 144 -18.29 -0.42 -12.54
N GLU A 145 -18.89 -0.83 -11.42
CA GLU A 145 -18.70 -0.21 -10.11
C GLU A 145 -17.24 -0.23 -9.66
N LEU A 146 -16.52 -1.34 -9.89
CA LEU A 146 -15.11 -1.46 -9.56
C LEU A 146 -14.25 -0.56 -10.45
N MET A 147 -14.59 -0.48 -11.74
CA MET A 147 -13.88 0.35 -12.70
C MET A 147 -14.17 1.85 -12.49
N GLU A 148 -15.40 2.19 -12.10
CA GLU A 148 -15.80 3.56 -11.76
C GLU A 148 -15.08 4.03 -10.49
N ALA A 149 -15.00 3.20 -9.45
CA ALA A 149 -14.25 3.50 -8.23
C ALA A 149 -12.78 3.79 -8.53
N MET A 150 -12.15 2.96 -9.37
CA MET A 150 -10.77 3.15 -9.80
C MET A 150 -10.61 4.43 -10.65
N SER A 151 -11.54 4.72 -11.55
CA SER A 151 -11.53 5.95 -12.37
C SER A 151 -11.69 7.20 -11.51
N GLY A 152 -12.55 7.14 -10.49
CA GLY A 152 -12.72 8.23 -9.52
C GLY A 152 -11.46 8.48 -8.69
N MET A 153 -10.76 7.42 -8.28
CA MET A 153 -9.46 7.53 -7.60
C MET A 153 -8.40 8.15 -8.53
N ASP A 154 -8.33 7.72 -9.80
CA ASP A 154 -7.42 8.28 -10.80
C ASP A 154 -7.65 9.79 -11.02
N ALA A 155 -8.91 10.20 -11.14
CA ALA A 155 -9.27 11.62 -11.28
C ALA A 155 -8.80 12.44 -10.07
N LYS A 156 -9.10 12.00 -8.84
CA LYS A 156 -8.67 12.66 -7.61
C LYS A 156 -7.15 12.73 -7.49
N THR A 157 -6.45 11.65 -7.87
CA THR A 157 -4.99 11.61 -7.89
C THR A 157 -4.42 12.66 -8.84
N LYS A 158 -4.96 12.79 -10.04
CA LYS A 158 -4.54 13.77 -11.03
C LYS A 158 -4.79 15.23 -10.62
N GLU A 159 -5.83 15.46 -9.84
CA GLU A 159 -6.15 16.78 -9.28
C GLU A 159 -5.27 17.15 -8.08
N THR A 160 -4.65 16.16 -7.43
CA THR A 160 -3.81 16.39 -6.25
C THR A 160 -2.52 17.09 -6.63
N LYS A 161 -2.33 18.30 -6.10
CA LYS A 161 -1.10 19.08 -6.28
C LYS A 161 -0.13 18.74 -5.16
N MET A 162 0.98 18.10 -5.52
CA MET A 162 2.05 17.79 -4.57
C MET A 162 2.71 19.07 -4.05
N THR A 163 2.96 19.11 -2.75
CA THR A 163 3.53 20.27 -2.05
C THR A 163 5.05 20.19 -1.93
N GLY A 164 5.63 18.99 -2.10
CA GLY A 164 7.02 18.70 -1.82
C GLY A 164 7.31 18.42 -0.33
N ASN A 165 6.30 18.52 0.54
CA ASN A 165 6.37 18.06 1.94
C ASN A 165 5.80 16.66 2.02
N VAL A 166 6.64 15.69 2.39
CA VAL A 166 6.28 14.26 2.37
C VAL A 166 5.05 13.97 3.23
N ASP A 167 4.98 14.54 4.44
CA ASP A 167 3.86 14.31 5.37
C ASP A 167 2.53 14.82 4.79
N LYS A 168 2.53 16.01 4.16
CA LYS A 168 1.32 16.56 3.51
C LYS A 168 0.96 15.78 2.26
N ASP A 169 1.95 15.45 1.46
CA ASP A 169 1.76 14.72 0.21
C ASP A 169 1.24 13.31 0.49
N PHE A 170 1.77 12.63 1.53
CA PHE A 170 1.25 11.35 2.02
C PHE A 170 -0.22 11.46 2.45
N ALA A 171 -0.56 12.45 3.27
CA ALA A 171 -1.93 12.65 3.73
C ALA A 171 -2.90 12.88 2.56
N MET A 172 -2.54 13.70 1.59
CA MET A 172 -3.39 13.97 0.41
C MET A 172 -3.54 12.76 -0.49
N MET A 173 -2.45 12.04 -0.78
CA MET A 173 -2.47 10.86 -1.63
C MET A 173 -3.24 9.72 -0.96
N MET A 174 -3.04 9.50 0.34
CA MET A 174 -3.73 8.44 1.07
C MET A 174 -5.23 8.71 1.18
N LYS A 175 -5.66 9.98 1.30
CA LYS A 175 -7.10 10.32 1.23
C LYS A 175 -7.72 9.94 -0.11
N ALA A 176 -7.05 10.25 -1.23
CA ALA A 176 -7.54 9.88 -2.56
C ALA A 176 -7.62 8.35 -2.71
N HIS A 177 -6.60 7.65 -2.22
CA HIS A 177 -6.49 6.21 -2.20
C HIS A 177 -7.62 5.57 -1.38
N HIS A 178 -7.81 5.98 -0.12
CA HIS A 178 -8.89 5.48 0.74
C HIS A 178 -10.28 5.70 0.14
N GLY A 179 -10.47 6.83 -0.53
CA GLY A 179 -11.71 7.07 -1.27
C GLY A 179 -12.02 6.00 -2.31
N GLY A 180 -11.00 5.50 -3.01
CA GLY A 180 -11.13 4.39 -3.96
C GLY A 180 -11.57 3.09 -3.30
N ALA A 181 -10.93 2.72 -2.18
CA ALA A 181 -11.30 1.51 -1.43
C ALA A 181 -12.75 1.57 -0.89
N ILE A 182 -13.17 2.73 -0.41
CA ILE A 182 -14.54 2.95 0.09
C ILE A 182 -15.55 2.72 -1.04
N GLU A 183 -15.31 3.25 -2.24
CA GLU A 183 -16.24 3.08 -3.36
C GLU A 183 -16.24 1.62 -3.86
N MET A 184 -15.10 0.95 -3.99
CA MET A 184 -15.06 -0.48 -4.31
C MET A 184 -15.78 -1.32 -3.26
N SER A 185 -15.61 -1.01 -1.97
CA SER A 185 -16.26 -1.71 -0.87
C SER A 185 -17.78 -1.50 -0.85
N LYS A 186 -18.28 -0.33 -1.29
CA LYS A 186 -19.73 -0.11 -1.49
C LYS A 186 -20.28 -1.00 -2.59
N GLY A 187 -19.52 -1.19 -3.69
CA GLY A 187 -19.87 -2.14 -4.74
C GLY A 187 -19.98 -3.56 -4.17
N GLU A 188 -19.02 -4.00 -3.36
CA GLU A 188 -19.06 -5.31 -2.72
C GLU A 188 -20.29 -5.48 -1.81
N LEU A 189 -20.68 -4.45 -1.05
CA LEU A 189 -21.90 -4.50 -0.24
C LEU A 189 -23.17 -4.63 -1.10
N GLY A 190 -23.20 -4.02 -2.30
CA GLY A 190 -24.31 -4.10 -3.24
C GLY A 190 -24.37 -5.45 -3.96
N ASP A 191 -23.34 -5.79 -4.67
CA ASP A 191 -23.31 -6.83 -5.69
C ASP A 191 -22.65 -8.14 -5.25
N GLY A 192 -21.70 -8.09 -4.29
CA GLY A 192 -21.03 -9.26 -3.74
C GLY A 192 -21.98 -10.29 -3.13
N LYS A 193 -21.56 -11.54 -3.08
CA LYS A 193 -22.32 -12.68 -2.54
C LYS A 193 -21.63 -13.35 -1.37
N VAL A 194 -20.31 -13.13 -1.23
CA VAL A 194 -19.51 -13.75 -0.16
C VAL A 194 -19.66 -12.93 1.13
N TYR A 195 -20.26 -13.55 2.14
CA TYR A 195 -20.56 -12.89 3.41
C TYR A 195 -19.30 -12.31 4.09
N GLU A 196 -18.21 -13.05 4.06
CA GLU A 196 -16.92 -12.65 4.66
C GLU A 196 -16.35 -11.40 3.97
N LEU A 197 -16.47 -11.31 2.63
CA LEU A 197 -16.02 -10.13 1.86
C LEU A 197 -16.91 -8.92 2.16
N LYS A 198 -18.22 -9.09 2.21
CA LYS A 198 -19.14 -8.01 2.61
C LYS A 198 -18.83 -7.49 4.01
N LYS A 199 -18.53 -8.39 4.96
CA LYS A 199 -18.11 -8.00 6.30
C LYS A 199 -16.80 -7.22 6.29
N MET A 200 -15.82 -7.64 5.51
CA MET A 200 -14.56 -6.90 5.32
C MET A 200 -14.81 -5.54 4.68
N ALA A 201 -15.64 -5.47 3.64
CA ALA A 201 -16.00 -4.22 2.97
C ALA A 201 -16.62 -3.20 3.94
N GLN A 202 -17.52 -3.64 4.82
CA GLN A 202 -18.11 -2.78 5.87
C GLN A 202 -17.02 -2.24 6.82
N GLN A 203 -16.09 -3.10 7.27
CA GLN A 203 -14.99 -2.70 8.15
C GLN A 203 -14.05 -1.71 7.47
N ILE A 204 -13.67 -1.96 6.22
CA ILE A 204 -12.83 -1.07 5.41
C ILE A 204 -13.48 0.32 5.28
N ILE A 205 -14.76 0.39 4.97
CA ILE A 205 -15.48 1.66 4.89
C ILE A 205 -15.40 2.43 6.22
N GLU A 206 -15.62 1.75 7.35
CA GLU A 206 -15.62 2.39 8.67
C GLU A 206 -14.23 2.87 9.10
N GLU A 207 -13.21 2.05 8.88
CA GLU A 207 -11.83 2.35 9.29
C GLU A 207 -11.22 3.44 8.40
N GLN A 208 -11.34 3.31 7.09
CA GLN A 208 -10.76 4.28 6.17
C GLN A 208 -11.46 5.65 6.19
N ASN A 209 -12.76 5.71 6.50
CA ASN A 209 -13.42 7.00 6.77
C ASN A 209 -12.84 7.70 8.02
N LYS A 210 -12.52 6.96 9.09
CA LYS A 210 -11.86 7.53 10.28
C LYS A 210 -10.46 8.04 9.94
N GLU A 211 -9.71 7.32 9.12
CA GLU A 211 -8.38 7.73 8.69
C GLU A 211 -8.43 8.97 7.80
N ILE A 212 -9.40 9.08 6.88
CA ILE A 212 -9.63 10.29 6.07
C ILE A 212 -9.86 11.51 6.97
N ILE A 213 -10.67 11.38 8.02
CA ILE A 213 -10.90 12.48 8.99
C ILE A 213 -9.59 12.88 9.70
N GLN A 214 -8.73 11.92 10.03
CA GLN A 214 -7.43 12.21 10.65
C GLN A 214 -6.50 12.95 9.68
N PHE A 215 -6.46 12.55 8.41
CA PHE A 215 -5.72 13.25 7.38
C PHE A 215 -6.25 14.67 7.16
N ASP A 216 -7.58 14.86 7.14
CA ASP A 216 -8.18 16.20 7.02
C ASP A 216 -7.80 17.11 8.21
N ASN A 217 -7.83 16.57 9.42
CA ASN A 217 -7.40 17.30 10.62
C ASN A 217 -5.91 17.67 10.58
N PHE A 218 -5.08 16.83 9.98
CA PHE A 218 -3.66 17.15 9.79
C PHE A 218 -3.46 18.23 8.74
N LEU A 219 -4.11 18.13 7.59
CA LEU A 219 -3.99 19.07 6.48
C LEU A 219 -4.57 20.46 6.77
N SER A 220 -5.46 20.58 7.76
CA SER A 220 -6.09 21.85 8.16
C SER A 220 -5.23 22.72 9.12
N LYS A 221 -4.10 22.19 9.59
CA LYS A 221 -3.15 22.90 10.47
C LYS A 221 -2.16 23.74 9.66
#